data_968fc4ae971f08ba45f542e5d8c8282d
#
_entry.id   968fc4ae971f08ba45f542e5d8c8282d
#
_cell.length_a   1.000
_cell.length_b   1.000
_cell.length_c   1.000
_cell.angle_alpha   90.00
_cell.angle_beta   90.00
_cell.angle_gamma   90.00
#
_symmetry.space_group_name_H-M   'P 1'
#
loop_
_entity.id
_entity.type
_entity.pdbx_description
1 polymer ?
#
loop_
_entity_poly.entity_id
_entity_poly.type
_entity_poly.pdbx_seq_one_letter_code
_entity_poly.pdbx_strand_id
1 'polypeptide(L)'
;MGKGTLGALAALALFLTSARICMAQPSGDIKELKLRDWEPRSMMVTKTSVVEKPRFPAIDVHNHLGGGKAVLTSERVERYLAEMNAAGVRTVVNLDGGWDEHLKETLDALDNAHPGRFLTFALLDFRDIDDAGWSAREAKRLEASFTAGAKGLKFHKTLGLIYRYKNGKAMAVDDPKLEPIWELCAKFKKPVMIHTADPAAFFTPLDRFNERWHELNEHPNWLFFGERFTGREELLAQFVRVVAKHPQTTFIGAHFGNNAEDIATVGQWLDAYPNLYIDIDARISELGRQPYATRRFLIKHQDRVMFGTDTPPNREAFRIYYRFLETDDEYFDCAASHHRQGFWMIYGIFLPPEVLAKVYYKNAMKVLSLRE
;
A
#
# COMPACT_ATOMS: atom_id res chain seq x y z
N MET A 1 57.89 21.16 -54.74
CA MET A 1 56.63 21.86 -55.14
C MET A 1 55.50 20.98 -54.73
N GLY A 2 54.64 21.42 -53.85
CA GLY A 2 53.49 20.66 -53.37
C GLY A 2 52.92 21.26 -52.09
N LYS A 3 51.95 22.08 -52.22
CA LYS A 3 51.33 22.87 -51.16
C LYS A 3 50.45 21.97 -50.29
N GLY A 4 50.67 22.02 -48.97
CA GLY A 4 49.76 21.45 -47.99
C GLY A 4 48.53 22.35 -47.71
N THR A 5 47.38 21.73 -47.60
CA THR A 5 46.15 22.40 -47.12
C THR A 5 45.85 21.92 -45.69
N LEU A 6 45.91 22.86 -44.75
CA LEU A 6 45.38 22.66 -43.38
C LEU A 6 43.85 22.63 -43.42
N GLY A 7 43.28 21.53 -42.94
CA GLY A 7 41.84 21.47 -42.63
C GLY A 7 41.58 21.94 -41.22
N ALA A 8 40.80 23.01 -41.06
CA ALA A 8 40.35 23.53 -39.77
C ALA A 8 39.16 22.69 -39.29
N LEU A 9 39.29 22.04 -38.14
CA LEU A 9 38.19 21.46 -37.40
C LEU A 9 37.46 22.57 -36.63
N ALA A 10 36.24 22.90 -37.07
CA ALA A 10 35.34 23.77 -36.33
C ALA A 10 34.64 22.95 -35.25
N ALA A 11 34.98 23.19 -33.98
CA ALA A 11 34.25 22.68 -32.84
C ALA A 11 32.93 23.45 -32.68
N LEU A 12 31.82 22.80 -32.95
CA LEU A 12 30.47 23.34 -32.73
C LEU A 12 30.12 23.21 -31.24
N ALA A 13 30.26 24.27 -30.46
CA ALA A 13 29.79 24.33 -29.10
C ALA A 13 28.26 24.51 -29.08
N LEU A 14 27.53 23.46 -28.77
CA LEU A 14 26.11 23.55 -28.47
C LEU A 14 25.92 24.28 -27.12
N PHE A 15 25.56 25.55 -27.18
CA PHE A 15 25.00 26.25 -26.02
C PHE A 15 23.57 25.73 -25.77
N LEU A 16 23.42 24.82 -24.82
CA LEU A 16 22.11 24.53 -24.23
C LEU A 16 21.70 25.74 -23.37
N THR A 17 20.90 26.62 -23.94
CA THR A 17 20.19 27.65 -23.19
C THR A 17 19.13 26.96 -22.34
N SER A 18 19.45 26.68 -21.07
CA SER A 18 18.46 26.36 -20.07
C SER A 18 17.55 27.58 -19.91
N ALA A 19 16.35 27.50 -20.45
CA ALA A 19 15.29 28.47 -20.15
C ALA A 19 15.02 28.44 -18.64
N ARG A 20 15.61 29.37 -17.90
CA ARG A 20 15.18 29.66 -16.53
C ARG A 20 13.74 30.14 -16.63
N ILE A 21 12.79 29.28 -16.26
CA ILE A 21 11.42 29.71 -15.97
C ILE A 21 11.57 30.68 -14.79
N CYS A 22 11.56 31.98 -15.10
CA CYS A 22 11.48 33.02 -14.09
C CYS A 22 10.05 32.97 -13.54
N MET A 23 9.84 32.15 -12.53
CA MET A 23 8.59 32.20 -11.78
C MET A 23 8.51 33.55 -11.11
N ALA A 24 7.50 34.35 -11.47
CA ALA A 24 7.22 35.61 -10.85
C ALA A 24 7.13 35.42 -9.33
N GLN A 25 7.86 36.25 -8.57
CA GLN A 25 7.73 36.21 -7.12
C GLN A 25 6.28 36.57 -6.76
N PRO A 26 5.64 35.85 -5.84
CA PRO A 26 4.32 36.20 -5.38
C PRO A 26 4.38 37.64 -4.82
N SER A 27 3.48 38.50 -5.31
CA SER A 27 3.35 39.90 -4.88
C SER A 27 2.65 39.95 -3.51
N GLY A 28 3.37 39.62 -2.43
CA GLY A 28 2.85 39.64 -1.06
C GLY A 28 3.97 39.57 -0.03
N ASP A 29 3.68 39.97 1.19
CA ASP A 29 4.61 39.78 2.30
C ASP A 29 4.79 38.26 2.52
N ILE A 30 6.01 37.77 2.43
CA ILE A 30 6.33 36.35 2.61
C ILE A 30 5.89 35.82 3.98
N LYS A 31 5.71 36.67 4.96
CA LYS A 31 5.20 36.35 6.29
C LYS A 31 3.72 35.93 6.29
N GLU A 32 2.99 36.35 5.25
CA GLU A 32 1.57 36.02 5.06
C GLU A 32 1.36 34.75 4.22
N LEU A 33 2.44 34.03 3.91
CA LEU A 33 2.35 32.76 3.19
C LEU A 33 1.50 31.76 4.00
N LYS A 34 0.43 31.32 3.39
CA LYS A 34 -0.45 30.31 4.02
C LYS A 34 0.18 28.94 3.96
N LEU A 35 -0.02 28.14 4.99
CA LEU A 35 0.52 26.79 5.06
C LEU A 35 0.13 25.94 3.83
N ARG A 36 -1.09 26.10 3.31
CA ARG A 36 -1.57 25.41 2.09
C ARG A 36 -0.78 25.74 0.82
N ASP A 37 -0.14 26.91 0.78
CA ASP A 37 0.59 27.41 -0.37
C ASP A 37 2.11 27.23 -0.20
N TRP A 38 2.54 26.58 0.89
CA TRP A 38 3.94 26.29 1.18
C TRP A 38 4.40 25.01 0.52
N GLU A 39 5.22 25.12 -0.52
CA GLU A 39 5.78 24.01 -1.29
C GLU A 39 7.31 24.04 -1.28
N PRO A 40 7.95 23.55 -0.23
CA PRO A 40 9.41 23.55 -0.15
C PRO A 40 10.02 22.65 -1.21
N ARG A 41 11.07 23.13 -1.87
CA ARG A 41 11.85 22.36 -2.84
C ARG A 41 13.25 22.13 -2.29
N SER A 42 13.68 20.87 -2.35
CA SER A 42 15.05 20.54 -1.98
C SER A 42 16.06 21.20 -2.90
N MET A 43 17.12 21.75 -2.30
CA MET A 43 18.30 22.26 -3.01
C MET A 43 19.46 21.23 -3.01
N MET A 44 19.23 20.05 -2.45
CA MET A 44 20.22 18.99 -2.38
C MET A 44 20.46 18.39 -3.78
N VAL A 45 21.73 18.19 -4.12
CA VAL A 45 22.14 17.47 -5.31
C VAL A 45 22.64 16.10 -4.86
N THR A 46 21.79 15.10 -5.03
CA THR A 46 22.06 13.71 -4.59
C THR A 46 22.08 12.77 -5.79
N LYS A 47 22.61 11.57 -5.58
CA LYS A 47 22.55 10.48 -6.55
C LYS A 47 21.09 10.18 -6.91
N THR A 48 20.83 9.97 -8.18
CA THR A 48 19.52 9.54 -8.68
C THR A 48 19.68 8.28 -9.52
N SER A 49 19.20 7.17 -8.97
CA SER A 49 19.13 5.88 -9.68
C SER A 49 17.75 5.71 -10.31
N VAL A 50 17.72 5.16 -11.51
CA VAL A 50 16.49 4.79 -12.22
C VAL A 50 16.42 3.28 -12.27
N VAL A 51 15.46 2.70 -11.52
CA VAL A 51 15.19 1.26 -11.52
C VAL A 51 13.90 1.02 -12.30
N GLU A 52 14.07 0.70 -13.59
CA GLU A 52 12.93 0.52 -14.52
C GLU A 52 12.07 -0.69 -14.19
N LYS A 53 12.71 -1.78 -13.75
CA LYS A 53 12.08 -3.04 -13.36
C LYS A 53 12.75 -3.59 -12.13
N PRO A 54 12.02 -4.32 -11.27
CA PRO A 54 12.58 -4.90 -10.07
C PRO A 54 13.55 -6.03 -10.44
N ARG A 55 14.49 -6.31 -9.58
CA ARG A 55 15.47 -7.40 -9.75
C ARG A 55 14.82 -8.77 -9.90
N PHE A 56 13.65 -8.96 -9.34
CA PHE A 56 12.82 -10.17 -9.43
C PHE A 56 11.39 -9.80 -9.81
N PRO A 57 10.62 -10.67 -10.50
CA PRO A 57 9.22 -10.39 -10.80
C PRO A 57 8.45 -10.09 -9.52
N ALA A 58 7.77 -8.93 -9.47
CA ALA A 58 7.03 -8.53 -8.28
C ALA A 58 5.60 -9.05 -8.29
N ILE A 59 5.09 -9.40 -7.10
CA ILE A 59 3.67 -9.60 -6.81
C ILE A 59 3.24 -8.46 -5.90
N ASP A 60 2.38 -7.59 -6.39
CA ASP A 60 1.81 -6.50 -5.61
C ASP A 60 0.56 -7.02 -4.87
N VAL A 61 0.67 -7.18 -3.55
CA VAL A 61 -0.39 -7.79 -2.75
C VAL A 61 -1.47 -6.82 -2.30
N HIS A 62 -1.34 -5.52 -2.60
CA HIS A 62 -2.26 -4.50 -2.13
C HIS A 62 -2.62 -3.51 -3.22
N ASN A 63 -3.79 -3.68 -3.81
CA ASN A 63 -4.28 -2.80 -4.86
C ASN A 63 -5.79 -2.64 -4.82
N HIS A 64 -6.26 -1.48 -5.26
CA HIS A 64 -7.66 -1.12 -5.40
C HIS A 64 -7.99 -0.84 -6.87
N LEU A 65 -8.33 -1.91 -7.61
CA LEU A 65 -8.66 -1.82 -9.06
C LEU A 65 -10.12 -1.47 -9.30
N GLY A 66 -10.94 -1.55 -8.24
CA GLY A 66 -12.39 -1.55 -8.29
C GLY A 66 -12.95 -2.94 -8.62
N GLY A 67 -14.27 -3.04 -8.73
CA GLY A 67 -14.97 -4.30 -8.99
C GLY A 67 -16.17 -4.14 -9.91
N GLY A 68 -16.66 -5.28 -10.44
CA GLY A 68 -17.79 -5.35 -11.36
C GLY A 68 -17.48 -4.84 -12.77
N LYS A 69 -18.28 -5.29 -13.73
CA LYS A 69 -18.08 -4.99 -15.17
C LYS A 69 -18.21 -3.50 -15.53
N ALA A 70 -18.92 -2.73 -14.72
CA ALA A 70 -19.09 -1.29 -14.97
C ALA A 70 -17.79 -0.51 -14.74
N VAL A 71 -16.93 -0.99 -13.84
CA VAL A 71 -15.64 -0.38 -13.48
C VAL A 71 -14.51 -1.04 -14.26
N LEU A 72 -14.49 -2.37 -14.34
CA LEU A 72 -13.44 -3.17 -14.96
C LEU A 72 -13.74 -3.39 -16.46
N THR A 73 -13.76 -2.30 -17.22
CA THR A 73 -13.88 -2.38 -18.68
C THR A 73 -12.61 -2.98 -19.29
N SER A 74 -12.75 -3.62 -20.46
CA SER A 74 -11.59 -4.21 -21.17
C SER A 74 -10.46 -3.20 -21.38
N GLU A 75 -10.78 -1.96 -21.75
CA GLU A 75 -9.78 -0.89 -21.92
C GLU A 75 -9.02 -0.60 -20.61
N ARG A 76 -9.73 -0.56 -19.49
CA ARG A 76 -9.08 -0.33 -18.16
C ARG A 76 -8.17 -1.48 -17.79
N VAL A 77 -8.62 -2.72 -17.98
CA VAL A 77 -7.83 -3.92 -17.65
C VAL A 77 -6.59 -4.00 -18.54
N GLU A 78 -6.71 -3.76 -19.85
CA GLU A 78 -5.57 -3.73 -20.77
C GLU A 78 -4.55 -2.65 -20.38
N ARG A 79 -5.00 -1.48 -19.93
CA ARG A 79 -4.10 -0.44 -19.41
C ARG A 79 -3.35 -0.91 -18.16
N TYR A 80 -4.01 -1.57 -17.22
CA TYR A 80 -3.33 -2.14 -16.05
C TYR A 80 -2.29 -3.18 -16.46
N LEU A 81 -2.62 -4.07 -17.37
CA LEU A 81 -1.67 -5.06 -17.90
C LEU A 81 -0.46 -4.41 -18.57
N ALA A 82 -0.67 -3.35 -19.33
CA ALA A 82 0.42 -2.60 -19.97
C ALA A 82 1.36 -1.97 -18.93
N GLU A 83 0.82 -1.33 -17.91
CA GLU A 83 1.61 -0.75 -16.80
C GLU A 83 2.37 -1.84 -16.02
N MET A 84 1.71 -2.95 -15.68
CA MET A 84 2.34 -4.10 -15.02
C MET A 84 3.50 -4.67 -15.85
N ASN A 85 3.31 -4.84 -17.17
CA ASN A 85 4.34 -5.36 -18.07
C ASN A 85 5.53 -4.39 -18.18
N ALA A 86 5.26 -3.09 -18.28
CA ALA A 86 6.28 -2.06 -18.34
C ALA A 86 7.11 -2.02 -17.05
N ALA A 87 6.47 -2.22 -15.90
CA ALA A 87 7.10 -2.18 -14.59
C ALA A 87 7.67 -3.53 -14.11
N GLY A 88 7.48 -4.63 -14.82
CA GLY A 88 7.94 -5.97 -14.38
C GLY A 88 7.13 -6.58 -13.24
N VAL A 89 5.86 -6.16 -13.07
CA VAL A 89 4.93 -6.73 -12.10
C VAL A 89 4.24 -7.95 -12.72
N ARG A 90 4.42 -9.09 -12.07
CA ARG A 90 3.84 -10.37 -12.51
C ARG A 90 2.34 -10.45 -12.18
N THR A 91 2.00 -10.13 -10.95
CA THR A 91 0.66 -10.34 -10.40
C THR A 91 0.27 -9.16 -9.52
N VAL A 92 -0.99 -8.78 -9.56
CA VAL A 92 -1.61 -7.77 -8.68
C VAL A 92 -2.78 -8.42 -7.94
N VAL A 93 -2.84 -8.20 -6.63
CA VAL A 93 -3.99 -8.58 -5.81
C VAL A 93 -4.99 -7.44 -5.77
N ASN A 94 -6.18 -7.66 -6.30
CA ASN A 94 -7.29 -6.72 -6.21
C ASN A 94 -8.09 -6.94 -4.91
N LEU A 95 -8.22 -5.91 -4.11
CA LEU A 95 -8.88 -5.94 -2.80
C LEU A 95 -10.34 -5.44 -2.83
N ASP A 96 -10.88 -5.18 -4.02
CA ASP A 96 -12.23 -4.64 -4.23
C ASP A 96 -13.20 -5.67 -4.83
N GLY A 97 -13.00 -6.95 -4.53
CA GLY A 97 -13.80 -8.03 -5.14
C GLY A 97 -15.29 -7.96 -4.84
N GLY A 98 -15.65 -7.41 -3.68
CA GLY A 98 -17.05 -7.42 -3.24
C GLY A 98 -17.54 -8.81 -2.86
N TRP A 99 -18.84 -9.08 -3.15
CA TRP A 99 -19.53 -10.34 -2.86
C TRP A 99 -20.58 -10.64 -3.93
N ASP A 100 -21.13 -11.85 -3.93
CA ASP A 100 -22.22 -12.33 -4.81
C ASP A 100 -21.94 -12.04 -6.31
N GLU A 101 -22.87 -11.48 -7.06
CA GLU A 101 -22.72 -11.21 -8.50
C GLU A 101 -21.61 -10.20 -8.78
N HIS A 102 -21.40 -9.20 -7.91
CA HIS A 102 -20.32 -8.24 -8.06
C HIS A 102 -18.95 -8.92 -8.03
N LEU A 103 -18.75 -9.86 -7.11
CA LEU A 103 -17.52 -10.66 -7.05
C LEU A 103 -17.36 -11.52 -8.31
N LYS A 104 -18.43 -12.15 -8.77
CA LYS A 104 -18.39 -12.97 -9.98
C LYS A 104 -17.97 -12.14 -11.20
N GLU A 105 -18.58 -10.99 -11.40
CA GLU A 105 -18.20 -10.06 -12.48
C GLU A 105 -16.73 -9.61 -12.37
N THR A 106 -16.24 -9.39 -11.16
CA THR A 106 -14.85 -9.01 -10.90
C THR A 106 -13.89 -10.14 -11.25
N LEU A 107 -14.18 -11.37 -10.78
CA LEU A 107 -13.40 -12.56 -11.10
C LEU A 107 -13.37 -12.85 -12.60
N ASP A 108 -14.51 -12.70 -13.28
CA ASP A 108 -14.60 -12.90 -14.73
C ASP A 108 -13.75 -11.88 -15.50
N ALA A 109 -13.76 -10.61 -15.07
CA ALA A 109 -12.99 -9.55 -15.73
C ALA A 109 -11.48 -9.62 -15.47
N LEU A 110 -11.04 -10.12 -14.33
CA LEU A 110 -9.65 -10.13 -13.89
C LEU A 110 -9.06 -11.54 -13.87
N ASP A 111 -9.44 -12.36 -12.87
CA ASP A 111 -8.80 -13.64 -12.56
C ASP A 111 -8.99 -14.68 -13.68
N ASN A 112 -10.22 -14.80 -14.21
CA ASN A 112 -10.58 -15.76 -15.24
C ASN A 112 -10.10 -15.35 -16.62
N ALA A 113 -10.21 -14.05 -16.96
CA ALA A 113 -9.77 -13.52 -18.26
C ALA A 113 -8.23 -13.47 -18.36
N HIS A 114 -7.53 -13.25 -17.25
CA HIS A 114 -6.07 -13.07 -17.21
C HIS A 114 -5.40 -13.92 -16.12
N PRO A 115 -5.40 -15.25 -16.25
CA PRO A 115 -4.92 -16.17 -15.22
C PRO A 115 -3.49 -15.85 -14.75
N GLY A 116 -3.30 -15.74 -13.44
CA GLY A 116 -2.01 -15.45 -12.83
C GLY A 116 -1.58 -13.97 -12.87
N ARG A 117 -2.32 -13.10 -13.56
CA ARG A 117 -2.04 -11.66 -13.58
C ARG A 117 -2.79 -10.91 -12.48
N PHE A 118 -3.98 -11.35 -12.16
CA PHE A 118 -4.80 -10.79 -11.10
C PHE A 118 -5.27 -11.89 -10.14
N LEU A 119 -5.44 -11.50 -8.88
CA LEU A 119 -5.97 -12.33 -7.81
C LEU A 119 -6.93 -11.46 -7.00
N THR A 120 -8.17 -11.88 -6.86
CA THR A 120 -9.20 -11.05 -6.22
C THR A 120 -9.52 -11.56 -4.82
N PHE A 121 -9.56 -10.64 -3.84
CA PHE A 121 -10.06 -10.88 -2.49
C PHE A 121 -11.52 -10.48 -2.37
N ALA A 122 -12.29 -11.29 -1.65
CA ALA A 122 -13.68 -10.99 -1.33
C ALA A 122 -13.79 -9.93 -0.21
N LEU A 123 -14.95 -9.33 -0.10
CA LEU A 123 -15.36 -8.45 1.01
C LEU A 123 -16.57 -9.05 1.72
N LEU A 124 -16.90 -8.52 2.91
CA LEU A 124 -18.16 -8.79 3.62
C LEU A 124 -19.13 -7.62 3.48
N ASP A 125 -20.43 -7.94 3.59
CA ASP A 125 -21.48 -6.95 3.65
C ASP A 125 -21.80 -6.59 5.11
N PHE A 126 -21.44 -5.39 5.51
CA PHE A 126 -21.68 -4.88 6.87
C PHE A 126 -23.04 -4.24 7.09
N ARG A 127 -23.94 -4.31 6.11
CA ARG A 127 -25.32 -3.91 6.33
C ARG A 127 -25.97 -4.88 7.31
N ASP A 128 -26.87 -4.37 8.13
CA ASP A 128 -27.64 -5.14 9.10
C ASP A 128 -26.80 -5.95 10.11
N ILE A 129 -25.64 -5.39 10.54
CA ILE A 129 -24.78 -6.02 11.55
C ILE A 129 -25.47 -6.28 12.90
N ASP A 130 -26.58 -5.61 13.18
CA ASP A 130 -27.40 -5.87 14.37
C ASP A 130 -28.22 -7.15 14.28
N ASP A 131 -28.47 -7.66 13.08
CA ASP A 131 -29.21 -8.91 12.89
C ASP A 131 -28.47 -10.07 13.57
N ALA A 132 -29.22 -10.88 14.33
CA ALA A 132 -28.68 -12.07 14.98
C ALA A 132 -28.14 -13.12 13.98
N GLY A 133 -28.70 -13.16 12.78
CA GLY A 133 -28.28 -14.07 11.70
C GLY A 133 -27.12 -13.56 10.85
N TRP A 134 -26.63 -12.34 11.09
CA TRP A 134 -25.61 -11.69 10.22
C TRP A 134 -24.35 -12.55 10.06
N SER A 135 -23.77 -13.03 11.17
CA SER A 135 -22.52 -13.84 11.12
C SER A 135 -22.67 -15.09 10.27
N ALA A 136 -23.79 -15.82 10.45
CA ALA A 136 -24.05 -17.06 9.68
C ALA A 136 -24.29 -16.77 8.20
N ARG A 137 -24.99 -15.68 7.90
CA ARG A 137 -25.23 -15.23 6.51
C ARG A 137 -23.93 -14.86 5.82
N GLU A 138 -23.05 -14.05 6.48
CA GLU A 138 -21.79 -13.63 5.91
C GLU A 138 -20.79 -14.79 5.81
N ALA A 139 -20.76 -15.72 6.76
CA ALA A 139 -19.94 -16.91 6.65
C ALA A 139 -20.33 -17.77 5.43
N LYS A 140 -21.65 -17.96 5.21
CA LYS A 140 -22.16 -18.70 4.04
C LYS A 140 -21.81 -17.98 2.72
N ARG A 141 -21.94 -16.65 2.69
CA ARG A 141 -21.56 -15.82 1.52
C ARG A 141 -20.08 -15.90 1.23
N LEU A 142 -19.24 -15.84 2.26
CA LEU A 142 -17.80 -15.94 2.12
C LEU A 142 -17.37 -17.35 1.65
N GLU A 143 -18.02 -18.41 2.14
CA GLU A 143 -17.79 -19.79 1.65
C GLU A 143 -18.10 -19.90 0.14
N ALA A 144 -19.20 -19.31 -0.30
CA ALA A 144 -19.54 -19.23 -1.72
C ALA A 144 -18.50 -18.40 -2.51
N SER A 145 -18.02 -17.31 -1.95
CA SER A 145 -16.97 -16.45 -2.56
C SER A 145 -15.66 -17.23 -2.76
N PHE A 146 -15.23 -18.01 -1.78
CA PHE A 146 -14.04 -18.84 -1.89
C PHE A 146 -14.21 -19.99 -2.91
N THR A 147 -15.42 -20.56 -2.96
CA THR A 147 -15.77 -21.57 -3.95
C THR A 147 -15.77 -21.00 -5.38
N ALA A 148 -16.23 -19.77 -5.54
CA ALA A 148 -16.22 -19.06 -6.83
C ALA A 148 -14.82 -18.66 -7.29
N GLY A 149 -13.80 -18.66 -6.41
CA GLY A 149 -12.42 -18.43 -6.81
C GLY A 149 -11.69 -17.32 -6.05
N ALA A 150 -12.35 -16.60 -5.15
CA ALA A 150 -11.69 -15.56 -4.34
C ALA A 150 -10.46 -16.10 -3.60
N LYS A 151 -9.37 -15.34 -3.57
CA LYS A 151 -8.07 -15.79 -3.08
C LYS A 151 -7.83 -15.44 -1.61
N GLY A 152 -8.64 -14.57 -1.04
CA GLY A 152 -8.57 -14.14 0.35
C GLY A 152 -9.76 -13.26 0.71
N LEU A 153 -9.72 -12.70 1.91
CA LEU A 153 -10.70 -11.76 2.44
C LEU A 153 -10.01 -10.45 2.80
N LYS A 154 -10.60 -9.31 2.44
CA LYS A 154 -10.14 -7.97 2.83
C LYS A 154 -11.11 -7.32 3.80
N PHE A 155 -10.55 -6.70 4.83
CA PHE A 155 -11.23 -5.73 5.67
C PHE A 155 -10.62 -4.35 5.45
N HIS A 156 -11.49 -3.36 5.23
CA HIS A 156 -11.11 -1.95 5.17
C HIS A 156 -11.10 -1.33 6.57
N LYS A 157 -10.43 -0.19 6.72
CA LYS A 157 -10.38 0.59 7.98
C LYS A 157 -11.76 1.00 8.53
N THR A 158 -12.79 0.89 7.73
CA THR A 158 -14.18 1.09 8.15
C THR A 158 -14.60 0.17 9.29
N LEU A 159 -14.02 -1.05 9.36
CA LEU A 159 -14.14 -1.92 10.53
C LEU A 159 -13.33 -1.32 11.69
N GLY A 160 -13.97 -1.14 12.81
CA GLY A 160 -13.42 -0.47 14.01
C GLY A 160 -13.61 1.06 14.02
N LEU A 161 -13.70 1.71 12.85
CA LEU A 161 -13.82 3.17 12.75
C LEU A 161 -15.24 3.65 12.38
N ILE A 162 -15.89 3.02 11.40
CA ILE A 162 -17.10 3.56 10.78
C ILE A 162 -18.34 2.69 11.02
N TYR A 163 -18.22 1.36 10.85
CA TYR A 163 -19.35 0.46 11.03
C TYR A 163 -19.83 0.48 12.47
N ARG A 164 -21.13 0.74 12.67
CA ARG A 164 -21.75 0.91 13.99
C ARG A 164 -23.00 0.10 14.12
N TYR A 165 -23.17 -0.44 15.30
CA TYR A 165 -24.45 -0.97 15.76
C TYR A 165 -25.49 0.15 15.93
N LYS A 166 -26.77 -0.21 15.96
CA LYS A 166 -27.89 0.74 16.22
C LYS A 166 -27.75 1.50 17.54
N ASN A 167 -27.04 0.93 18.52
CA ASN A 167 -26.75 1.59 19.80
C ASN A 167 -25.59 2.60 19.71
N GLY A 168 -25.03 2.84 18.52
CA GLY A 168 -23.94 3.78 18.29
C GLY A 168 -22.52 3.24 18.53
N LYS A 169 -22.39 2.03 19.13
CA LYS A 169 -21.07 1.41 19.36
C LYS A 169 -20.42 1.00 18.02
N ALA A 170 -19.15 1.31 17.83
CA ALA A 170 -18.41 0.82 16.69
C ALA A 170 -18.26 -0.72 16.76
N MET A 171 -18.39 -1.39 15.60
CA MET A 171 -18.05 -2.81 15.50
C MET A 171 -16.55 -2.96 15.58
N ALA A 172 -16.06 -3.61 16.63
CA ALA A 172 -14.65 -3.80 16.86
C ALA A 172 -14.01 -4.77 15.84
N VAL A 173 -12.70 -4.68 15.63
CA VAL A 173 -11.97 -5.63 14.75
C VAL A 173 -12.04 -7.04 15.34
N ASP A 174 -12.04 -7.15 16.66
CA ASP A 174 -12.17 -8.41 17.42
C ASP A 174 -13.61 -8.70 17.89
N ASP A 175 -14.61 -8.16 17.17
CA ASP A 175 -16.01 -8.40 17.51
C ASP A 175 -16.35 -9.91 17.41
N PRO A 176 -17.02 -10.50 18.43
CA PRO A 176 -17.37 -11.92 18.42
C PRO A 176 -18.19 -12.38 17.21
N LYS A 177 -18.92 -11.49 16.56
CA LYS A 177 -19.64 -11.79 15.33
C LYS A 177 -18.73 -12.18 14.15
N LEU A 178 -17.46 -11.83 14.21
CA LEU A 178 -16.48 -12.17 13.19
C LEU A 178 -15.79 -13.52 13.42
N GLU A 179 -15.97 -14.17 14.56
CA GLU A 179 -15.38 -15.48 14.89
C GLU A 179 -15.59 -16.53 13.79
N PRO A 180 -16.83 -16.76 13.28
CA PRO A 180 -17.06 -17.74 12.24
C PRO A 180 -16.34 -17.40 10.91
N ILE A 181 -16.06 -16.12 10.68
CA ILE A 181 -15.34 -15.66 9.48
C ILE A 181 -13.86 -16.05 9.57
N TRP A 182 -13.21 -15.82 10.72
CA TRP A 182 -11.82 -16.22 10.93
C TRP A 182 -11.64 -17.73 10.81
N GLU A 183 -12.52 -18.52 11.44
CA GLU A 183 -12.52 -19.97 11.37
C GLU A 183 -12.70 -20.50 9.93
N LEU A 184 -13.59 -19.85 9.17
CA LEU A 184 -13.83 -20.21 7.77
C LEU A 184 -12.58 -19.94 6.91
N CYS A 185 -11.92 -18.81 7.11
CA CYS A 185 -10.67 -18.48 6.41
C CYS A 185 -9.58 -19.53 6.70
N ALA A 186 -9.45 -19.97 7.96
CA ALA A 186 -8.56 -21.06 8.34
C ALA A 186 -8.92 -22.39 7.63
N LYS A 187 -10.20 -22.77 7.65
CA LYS A 187 -10.73 -23.99 6.98
C LYS A 187 -10.37 -24.01 5.49
N PHE A 188 -10.55 -22.88 4.80
CA PHE A 188 -10.26 -22.75 3.37
C PHE A 188 -8.80 -22.42 3.08
N LYS A 189 -7.95 -22.23 4.10
CA LYS A 189 -6.55 -21.77 3.98
C LYS A 189 -6.43 -20.50 3.13
N LYS A 190 -7.35 -19.55 3.35
CA LYS A 190 -7.37 -18.27 2.67
C LYS A 190 -6.86 -17.18 3.62
N PRO A 191 -5.92 -16.33 3.18
CA PRO A 191 -5.42 -15.24 4.00
C PRO A 191 -6.50 -14.17 4.19
N VAL A 192 -6.39 -13.47 5.32
CA VAL A 192 -7.20 -12.30 5.65
C VAL A 192 -6.31 -11.08 5.71
N MET A 193 -6.55 -10.11 4.86
CA MET A 193 -5.89 -8.82 4.93
C MET A 193 -6.75 -7.83 5.71
N ILE A 194 -6.19 -7.24 6.75
CA ILE A 194 -6.89 -6.28 7.60
C ILE A 194 -6.18 -4.92 7.55
N HIS A 195 -6.90 -3.92 7.06
CA HIS A 195 -6.53 -2.52 7.20
C HIS A 195 -7.14 -2.02 8.51
N THR A 196 -6.33 -1.92 9.56
CA THR A 196 -6.74 -1.47 10.90
C THR A 196 -6.08 -0.14 11.19
N ALA A 197 -6.86 0.85 11.64
CA ALA A 197 -6.38 2.20 11.91
C ALA A 197 -5.83 2.93 10.66
N ASP A 198 -5.02 3.96 10.89
CA ASP A 198 -4.31 4.79 9.91
C ASP A 198 -3.06 5.38 10.59
N PRO A 199 -2.22 6.17 9.89
CA PRO A 199 -1.06 6.86 10.51
C PRO A 199 -1.42 7.61 11.79
N ALA A 200 -0.50 7.64 12.73
CA ALA A 200 -0.73 8.25 14.04
C ALA A 200 -1.26 9.68 13.97
N ALA A 201 -0.77 10.46 13.01
CA ALA A 201 -1.19 11.84 12.81
C ALA A 201 -2.69 12.00 12.47
N PHE A 202 -3.36 10.93 11.95
CA PHE A 202 -4.79 10.97 11.64
C PHE A 202 -5.67 10.92 12.91
N PHE A 203 -5.08 10.56 14.04
CA PHE A 203 -5.75 10.48 15.34
C PHE A 203 -5.35 11.61 16.30
N THR A 204 -4.62 12.61 15.83
CA THR A 204 -4.23 13.80 16.59
C THR A 204 -4.94 15.05 16.08
N PRO A 205 -4.98 16.15 16.85
CA PRO A 205 -5.55 17.41 16.36
C PRO A 205 -4.93 17.83 15.03
N LEU A 206 -5.75 18.39 14.13
CA LEU A 206 -5.25 18.99 12.89
C LEU A 206 -4.82 20.41 13.16
N ASP A 207 -3.64 20.56 13.73
CA ASP A 207 -3.04 21.84 14.11
C ASP A 207 -1.63 22.01 13.51
N ARG A 208 -0.88 23.02 13.96
CA ARG A 208 0.48 23.33 13.47
C ARG A 208 1.52 22.26 13.75
N PHE A 209 1.23 21.27 14.59
CA PHE A 209 2.14 20.18 14.96
C PHE A 209 1.84 18.89 14.21
N ASN A 210 0.70 18.83 13.47
CA ASN A 210 0.34 17.63 12.71
C ASN A 210 1.21 17.52 11.46
N GLU A 211 2.09 16.53 11.41
CA GLU A 211 3.03 16.36 10.28
C GLU A 211 2.33 16.03 8.95
N ARG A 212 1.08 15.55 8.99
CA ARG A 212 0.28 15.21 7.81
C ARG A 212 -0.79 16.26 7.50
N TRP A 213 -0.57 17.50 7.93
CA TRP A 213 -1.54 18.58 7.77
C TRP A 213 -2.00 18.76 6.32
N HIS A 214 -1.09 18.71 5.33
CA HIS A 214 -1.45 18.87 3.92
C HIS A 214 -2.37 17.76 3.44
N GLU A 215 -2.03 16.51 3.71
CA GLU A 215 -2.83 15.34 3.35
C GLU A 215 -4.23 15.40 3.99
N LEU A 216 -4.31 15.70 5.27
CA LEU A 216 -5.58 15.80 5.99
C LEU A 216 -6.40 17.05 5.61
N ASN A 217 -5.75 18.11 5.15
CA ASN A 217 -6.46 19.27 4.59
C ASN A 217 -7.12 18.95 3.24
N GLU A 218 -6.50 18.09 2.43
CA GLU A 218 -7.07 17.59 1.17
C GLU A 218 -8.12 16.51 1.41
N HIS A 219 -7.94 15.71 2.47
CA HIS A 219 -8.79 14.57 2.84
C HIS A 219 -9.37 14.71 4.26
N PRO A 220 -10.20 15.72 4.57
CA PRO A 220 -10.66 15.98 5.93
C PRO A 220 -11.49 14.83 6.54
N ASN A 221 -12.05 13.95 5.73
CA ASN A 221 -12.75 12.74 6.15
C ASN A 221 -11.83 11.62 6.65
N TRP A 222 -10.49 11.78 6.51
CA TRP A 222 -9.50 10.85 7.04
C TRP A 222 -9.03 11.24 8.45
N LEU A 223 -9.50 12.36 9.00
CA LEU A 223 -9.22 12.75 10.37
C LEU A 223 -10.12 11.98 11.34
N PHE A 224 -9.53 11.09 12.11
CA PHE A 224 -10.20 10.23 13.10
C PHE A 224 -9.97 10.71 14.54
N PHE A 225 -9.70 12.00 14.72
CA PHE A 225 -9.54 12.61 16.02
C PHE A 225 -10.90 12.92 16.65
N GLY A 226 -11.07 12.60 17.94
CA GLY A 226 -12.25 12.90 18.74
C GLY A 226 -13.00 11.66 19.23
N GLU A 227 -13.85 11.86 20.24
CA GLU A 227 -14.51 10.80 21.02
C GLU A 227 -15.44 9.88 20.21
N ARG A 228 -15.86 10.32 19.03
CA ARG A 228 -16.71 9.50 18.16
C ARG A 228 -15.97 8.32 17.52
N PHE A 229 -14.65 8.34 17.51
CA PHE A 229 -13.85 7.27 16.91
C PHE A 229 -13.17 6.42 17.97
N THR A 230 -12.97 5.15 17.66
CA THR A 230 -12.10 4.28 18.45
C THR A 230 -10.66 4.81 18.35
N GLY A 231 -9.97 4.96 19.48
CA GLY A 231 -8.60 5.44 19.50
C GLY A 231 -7.64 4.47 18.77
N ARG A 232 -6.56 5.00 18.19
CA ARG A 232 -5.59 4.23 17.41
C ARG A 232 -5.02 3.03 18.16
N GLU A 233 -4.60 3.24 19.39
CA GLU A 233 -3.98 2.18 20.22
C GLU A 233 -4.96 1.02 20.48
N GLU A 234 -6.24 1.33 20.71
CA GLU A 234 -7.26 0.30 20.90
C GLU A 234 -7.53 -0.45 19.58
N LEU A 235 -7.56 0.24 18.43
CA LEU A 235 -7.69 -0.42 17.13
C LEU A 235 -6.55 -1.40 16.86
N LEU A 236 -5.32 -1.00 17.12
CA LEU A 236 -4.15 -1.87 16.98
C LEU A 236 -4.21 -3.04 17.97
N ALA A 237 -4.64 -2.79 19.21
CA ALA A 237 -4.83 -3.85 20.20
C ALA A 237 -5.90 -4.86 19.77
N GLN A 238 -7.03 -4.41 19.21
CA GLN A 238 -8.08 -5.28 18.64
C GLN A 238 -7.51 -6.18 17.55
N PHE A 239 -6.75 -5.61 16.61
CA PHE A 239 -6.09 -6.37 15.56
C PHE A 239 -5.17 -7.46 16.11
N VAL A 240 -4.31 -7.10 17.06
CA VAL A 240 -3.37 -8.06 17.68
C VAL A 240 -4.11 -9.17 18.43
N ARG A 241 -5.22 -8.84 19.13
CA ARG A 241 -6.05 -9.86 19.81
C ARG A 241 -6.65 -10.87 18.82
N VAL A 242 -7.12 -10.42 17.65
CA VAL A 242 -7.61 -11.31 16.59
C VAL A 242 -6.50 -12.25 16.11
N VAL A 243 -5.32 -11.70 15.78
CA VAL A 243 -4.17 -12.48 15.30
C VAL A 243 -3.76 -13.53 16.33
N ALA A 244 -3.68 -13.15 17.60
CA ALA A 244 -3.31 -14.05 18.71
C ALA A 244 -4.34 -15.16 18.94
N LYS A 245 -5.62 -14.84 18.84
CA LYS A 245 -6.73 -15.78 19.10
C LYS A 245 -6.91 -16.81 18.00
N HIS A 246 -6.55 -16.49 16.75
CA HIS A 246 -6.77 -17.35 15.58
C HIS A 246 -5.46 -17.82 14.92
N PRO A 247 -4.64 -18.65 15.58
CA PRO A 247 -3.32 -19.04 15.09
C PRO A 247 -3.37 -19.88 13.82
N GLN A 248 -4.53 -20.46 13.46
CA GLN A 248 -4.72 -21.23 12.24
C GLN A 248 -5.10 -20.36 11.02
N THR A 249 -5.47 -19.11 11.25
CA THR A 249 -5.79 -18.14 10.20
C THR A 249 -4.54 -17.34 9.84
N THR A 250 -4.22 -17.24 8.56
CA THR A 250 -3.12 -16.39 8.09
C THR A 250 -3.63 -14.95 7.95
N PHE A 251 -3.01 -14.03 8.67
CA PHE A 251 -3.33 -12.60 8.62
C PHE A 251 -2.25 -11.82 7.88
N ILE A 252 -2.69 -10.81 7.15
CA ILE A 252 -1.86 -9.78 6.52
C ILE A 252 -2.26 -8.43 7.12
N GLY A 253 -1.39 -7.84 7.92
CA GLY A 253 -1.54 -6.49 8.41
C GLY A 253 -1.18 -5.50 7.30
N ALA A 254 -2.21 -4.89 6.69
CA ALA A 254 -2.02 -3.89 5.65
C ALA A 254 -1.24 -2.68 6.16
N HIS A 255 -0.53 -2.00 5.25
CA HIS A 255 0.19 -0.75 5.57
C HIS A 255 1.19 -0.91 6.73
N PHE A 256 2.01 -1.96 6.68
CA PHE A 256 2.95 -2.30 7.74
C PHE A 256 2.27 -2.56 9.10
N GLY A 257 1.10 -3.20 9.06
CA GLY A 257 0.24 -3.38 10.24
C GLY A 257 -0.30 -2.06 10.80
N ASN A 258 -0.31 -1.00 9.96
CA ASN A 258 -0.63 0.39 10.33
C ASN A 258 0.15 0.95 11.51
N ASN A 259 1.40 0.51 11.68
CA ASN A 259 2.28 1.00 12.73
C ASN A 259 3.72 1.22 12.24
N ALA A 260 3.88 1.78 11.04
CA ALA A 260 5.17 2.08 10.43
C ALA A 260 5.96 3.16 11.18
N GLU A 261 5.30 3.95 12.02
CA GLU A 261 5.91 4.92 12.93
C GLU A 261 6.65 4.24 14.09
N ASP A 262 6.22 3.03 14.48
CA ASP A 262 6.87 2.20 15.52
C ASP A 262 7.17 0.80 14.99
N ILE A 263 8.21 0.70 14.18
CA ILE A 263 8.62 -0.58 13.57
C ILE A 263 9.11 -1.61 14.60
N ALA A 264 9.52 -1.17 15.79
CA ALA A 264 9.95 -2.08 16.86
C ALA A 264 8.76 -2.88 17.40
N THR A 265 7.63 -2.23 17.64
CA THR A 265 6.38 -2.89 18.07
C THR A 265 5.88 -3.86 17.00
N VAL A 266 5.92 -3.48 15.71
CA VAL A 266 5.57 -4.41 14.61
C VAL A 266 6.49 -5.63 14.61
N GLY A 267 7.78 -5.44 14.87
CA GLY A 267 8.75 -6.53 15.01
C GLY A 267 8.39 -7.50 16.14
N GLN A 268 7.94 -6.99 17.29
CA GLN A 268 7.45 -7.83 18.41
C GLN A 268 6.22 -8.65 18.00
N TRP A 269 5.29 -8.08 17.23
CA TRP A 269 4.14 -8.82 16.73
C TRP A 269 4.55 -9.97 15.80
N LEU A 270 5.48 -9.71 14.87
CA LEU A 270 5.99 -10.74 13.97
C LEU A 270 6.78 -11.84 14.68
N ASP A 271 7.50 -11.49 15.75
CA ASP A 271 8.21 -12.46 16.62
C ASP A 271 7.22 -13.33 17.41
N ALA A 272 6.10 -12.74 17.89
CA ALA A 272 5.12 -13.42 18.72
C ALA A 272 4.13 -14.27 17.91
N TYR A 273 3.74 -13.82 16.71
CA TYR A 273 2.62 -14.40 15.96
C TYR A 273 3.07 -14.97 14.60
N PRO A 274 3.32 -16.28 14.51
CA PRO A 274 3.79 -16.91 13.26
C PRO A 274 2.79 -16.87 12.11
N ASN A 275 1.53 -16.62 12.37
CA ASN A 275 0.45 -16.48 11.39
C ASN A 275 0.26 -15.05 10.85
N LEU A 276 1.06 -14.08 11.33
CA LEU A 276 1.02 -12.70 10.88
C LEU A 276 2.06 -12.43 9.78
N TYR A 277 1.63 -11.81 8.70
CA TYR A 277 2.42 -11.18 7.64
C TYR A 277 2.05 -9.71 7.55
N ILE A 278 2.88 -8.91 6.90
CA ILE A 278 2.63 -7.49 6.63
C ILE A 278 3.02 -7.16 5.19
N ASP A 279 2.50 -6.08 4.66
CA ASP A 279 2.97 -5.46 3.42
C ASP A 279 3.60 -4.08 3.68
N ILE A 280 4.19 -3.46 2.67
CA ILE A 280 4.88 -2.17 2.79
C ILE A 280 4.13 -1.04 2.08
N ASP A 281 2.94 -1.32 1.58
CA ASP A 281 2.18 -0.42 0.74
C ASP A 281 1.85 0.90 1.45
N ALA A 282 1.87 1.98 0.71
CA ALA A 282 1.63 3.36 1.17
C ALA A 282 2.42 3.78 2.44
N ARG A 283 3.49 3.03 2.83
CA ARG A 283 4.29 3.31 4.04
C ARG A 283 5.78 3.52 3.79
N ILE A 284 6.20 3.58 2.53
CA ILE A 284 7.60 3.92 2.24
C ILE A 284 7.98 5.33 2.69
N SER A 285 7.01 6.20 2.92
CA SER A 285 7.22 7.53 3.49
C SER A 285 7.69 7.49 4.94
N GLU A 286 7.16 6.59 5.78
CA GLU A 286 7.62 6.36 7.16
C GLU A 286 8.89 5.53 7.19
N LEU A 287 8.89 4.43 6.44
CA LEU A 287 10.00 3.48 6.38
C LEU A 287 11.27 4.11 5.82
N GLY A 288 11.14 4.96 4.80
CA GLY A 288 12.28 5.63 4.17
C GLY A 288 12.84 6.81 4.97
N ARG A 289 12.10 7.34 5.95
CA ARG A 289 12.61 8.32 6.92
C ARG A 289 13.46 7.69 8.02
N GLN A 290 13.39 6.37 8.18
CA GLN A 290 14.16 5.60 9.16
C GLN A 290 14.92 4.42 8.48
N PRO A 291 15.74 4.69 7.45
CA PRO A 291 16.25 3.68 6.52
C PRO A 291 17.09 2.59 7.19
N TYR A 292 17.92 2.94 8.18
CA TYR A 292 18.75 1.96 8.88
C TYR A 292 17.94 0.98 9.74
N ALA A 293 16.91 1.50 10.43
CA ALA A 293 16.03 0.67 11.23
C ALA A 293 15.17 -0.22 10.33
N THR A 294 14.61 0.34 9.25
CA THR A 294 13.84 -0.39 8.24
C THR A 294 14.64 -1.49 7.58
N ARG A 295 15.88 -1.20 7.16
CA ARG A 295 16.75 -2.22 6.56
C ARG A 295 16.99 -3.40 7.51
N ARG A 296 17.36 -3.12 8.78
CA ARG A 296 17.55 -4.18 9.78
C ARG A 296 16.29 -4.98 10.03
N PHE A 297 15.13 -4.31 10.10
CA PHE A 297 13.84 -4.95 10.27
C PHE A 297 13.52 -5.90 9.12
N LEU A 298 13.64 -5.43 7.85
CA LEU A 298 13.32 -6.24 6.66
C LEU A 298 14.27 -7.43 6.50
N ILE A 299 15.54 -7.29 6.88
CA ILE A 299 16.48 -8.42 6.91
C ILE A 299 16.09 -9.43 7.99
N LYS A 300 15.73 -8.99 9.19
CA LYS A 300 15.31 -9.86 10.29
C LYS A 300 14.01 -10.60 9.99
N HIS A 301 13.01 -9.88 9.50
CA HIS A 301 11.65 -10.40 9.27
C HIS A 301 11.37 -10.71 7.79
N GLN A 302 12.41 -10.99 7.01
CA GLN A 302 12.37 -11.17 5.55
C GLN A 302 11.35 -12.20 5.05
N ASP A 303 10.94 -13.15 5.89
CA ASP A 303 9.98 -14.22 5.56
C ASP A 303 8.52 -13.84 5.84
N ARG A 304 8.26 -12.60 6.28
CA ARG A 304 6.95 -12.13 6.74
C ARG A 304 6.50 -10.82 6.09
N VAL A 305 7.34 -10.17 5.28
CA VAL A 305 7.04 -8.90 4.63
C VAL A 305 6.81 -9.11 3.15
N MET A 306 5.76 -8.50 2.62
CA MET A 306 5.38 -8.58 1.21
C MET A 306 5.41 -7.21 0.55
N PHE A 307 5.59 -7.21 -0.75
CA PHE A 307 5.52 -6.02 -1.60
C PHE A 307 4.07 -5.66 -1.87
N GLY A 308 3.73 -4.40 -1.73
CA GLY A 308 2.43 -3.80 -2.04
C GLY A 308 2.59 -2.31 -2.30
N THR A 309 1.65 -1.68 -3.01
CA THR A 309 1.72 -0.26 -3.35
C THR A 309 0.52 0.57 -2.94
N ASP A 310 -0.67 -0.02 -2.82
CA ASP A 310 -1.95 0.67 -2.62
C ASP A 310 -2.26 1.70 -3.72
N THR A 311 -1.70 1.47 -4.91
CA THR A 311 -1.86 2.36 -6.06
C THR A 311 -2.18 1.50 -7.28
N PRO A 312 -3.25 1.81 -8.05
CA PRO A 312 -3.52 1.11 -9.29
C PRO A 312 -2.27 1.07 -10.18
N PRO A 313 -2.04 -0.01 -10.93
CA PRO A 313 -0.81 -0.21 -11.68
C PRO A 313 -0.36 1.03 -12.41
N ASN A 314 0.80 1.55 -12.00
CA ASN A 314 1.42 2.76 -12.50
C ASN A 314 2.94 2.60 -12.45
N ARG A 315 3.59 2.68 -13.61
CA ARG A 315 5.03 2.46 -13.73
C ARG A 315 5.88 3.40 -12.87
N GLU A 316 5.48 4.67 -12.75
CA GLU A 316 6.24 5.63 -11.93
C GLU A 316 6.16 5.31 -10.44
N ALA A 317 4.97 4.97 -9.95
CA ALA A 317 4.80 4.52 -8.58
C ALA A 317 5.69 3.30 -8.28
N PHE A 318 5.64 2.28 -9.12
CA PHE A 318 6.49 1.09 -8.96
C PHE A 318 7.99 1.42 -8.94
N ARG A 319 8.48 2.31 -9.82
CA ARG A 319 9.89 2.72 -9.86
C ARG A 319 10.36 3.36 -8.55
N ILE A 320 9.50 4.12 -7.88
CA ILE A 320 9.82 4.71 -6.58
C ILE A 320 10.00 3.63 -5.52
N TYR A 321 9.11 2.63 -5.49
CA TYR A 321 9.28 1.47 -4.60
C TYR A 321 10.55 0.68 -4.91
N TYR A 322 10.88 0.47 -6.19
CA TYR A 322 12.13 -0.22 -6.56
C TYR A 322 13.35 0.59 -6.16
N ARG A 323 13.34 1.90 -6.41
CA ARG A 323 14.40 2.80 -5.95
C ARG A 323 14.57 2.73 -4.43
N PHE A 324 13.48 2.75 -3.68
CA PHE A 324 13.49 2.60 -2.23
C PHE A 324 14.11 1.27 -1.77
N LEU A 325 13.70 0.15 -2.37
CA LEU A 325 14.14 -1.18 -1.93
C LEU A 325 15.55 -1.56 -2.40
N GLU A 326 15.94 -1.16 -3.63
CA GLU A 326 17.11 -1.68 -4.32
C GLU A 326 18.32 -0.73 -4.34
N THR A 327 18.14 0.55 -4.01
CA THR A 327 19.23 1.53 -4.10
C THR A 327 19.62 2.08 -2.72
N ASP A 328 20.80 2.69 -2.67
CA ASP A 328 21.33 3.49 -1.57
C ASP A 328 21.15 5.00 -1.81
N ASP A 329 20.20 5.37 -2.68
CA ASP A 329 19.91 6.77 -2.98
C ASP A 329 19.40 7.50 -1.74
N GLU A 330 19.83 8.75 -1.61
CA GLU A 330 19.51 9.59 -0.46
C GLU A 330 18.59 10.73 -0.84
N TYR A 331 17.69 11.10 0.09
CA TYR A 331 16.92 12.33 0.08
C TYR A 331 16.13 12.56 -1.21
N PHE A 332 15.24 11.64 -1.53
CA PHE A 332 14.36 11.76 -2.71
C PHE A 332 12.87 11.78 -2.36
N ASP A 333 12.08 12.42 -3.21
CA ASP A 333 10.63 12.53 -3.05
C ASP A 333 9.94 11.20 -3.40
N CYS A 334 9.00 10.79 -2.55
CA CYS A 334 8.18 9.61 -2.76
C CYS A 334 6.72 9.92 -3.13
N ALA A 335 6.34 11.19 -3.28
CA ALA A 335 4.94 11.58 -3.46
C ALA A 335 4.25 10.90 -4.65
N ALA A 336 4.98 10.63 -5.76
CA ALA A 336 4.40 9.96 -6.92
C ALA A 336 4.20 8.45 -6.73
N SER A 337 4.63 7.85 -5.60
CA SER A 337 4.38 6.44 -5.30
C SER A 337 2.93 6.16 -4.88
N HIS A 338 2.26 7.17 -4.34
CA HIS A 338 0.88 7.09 -3.89
C HIS A 338 0.22 8.48 -4.02
N HIS A 339 0.42 9.37 -3.05
CA HIS A 339 0.10 10.81 -3.07
C HIS A 339 1.05 11.52 -2.10
N ARG A 340 1.02 12.86 -2.08
CA ARG A 340 1.84 13.62 -1.13
C ARG A 340 1.29 13.51 0.28
N GLN A 341 2.04 12.85 1.13
CA GLN A 341 1.71 12.64 2.55
C GLN A 341 2.31 13.73 3.45
N GLY A 342 3.43 14.32 3.02
CA GLY A 342 4.11 15.42 3.69
C GLY A 342 5.28 15.93 2.84
N PHE A 343 6.04 16.90 3.37
CA PHE A 343 7.19 17.50 2.66
C PHE A 343 8.54 16.90 3.04
N TRP A 344 8.56 15.74 3.66
CA TRP A 344 9.79 14.99 3.91
C TRP A 344 10.27 14.25 2.68
N MET A 345 11.55 13.92 2.69
CA MET A 345 12.20 13.06 1.71
C MET A 345 12.54 11.71 2.33
N ILE A 346 12.71 10.71 1.50
CA ILE A 346 13.05 9.35 1.91
C ILE A 346 14.43 8.92 1.41
N TYR A 347 14.89 7.79 1.91
CA TYR A 347 16.19 7.20 1.61
C TYR A 347 16.01 5.75 1.16
N GLY A 348 16.79 5.31 0.18
CA GLY A 348 16.86 3.92 -0.22
C GLY A 348 17.45 3.04 0.89
N ILE A 349 17.03 1.79 0.93
CA ILE A 349 17.44 0.85 1.97
C ILE A 349 18.37 -0.27 1.46
N PHE A 350 18.61 -0.33 0.17
CA PHE A 350 19.57 -1.22 -0.48
C PHE A 350 19.55 -2.65 0.09
N LEU A 351 18.44 -3.34 -0.09
CA LEU A 351 18.25 -4.70 0.42
C LEU A 351 19.12 -5.72 -0.31
N PRO A 352 19.61 -6.76 0.40
CA PRO A 352 20.26 -7.90 -0.22
C PRO A 352 19.33 -8.64 -1.21
N PRO A 353 19.87 -9.23 -2.30
CA PRO A 353 19.06 -9.91 -3.31
C PRO A 353 18.16 -11.01 -2.78
N GLU A 354 18.62 -11.79 -1.82
CA GLU A 354 17.84 -12.86 -1.18
C GLU A 354 16.63 -12.32 -0.38
N VAL A 355 16.77 -11.14 0.23
CA VAL A 355 15.68 -10.45 0.93
C VAL A 355 14.70 -9.85 -0.08
N LEU A 356 15.20 -9.21 -1.14
CA LEU A 356 14.38 -8.69 -2.23
C LEU A 356 13.50 -9.77 -2.85
N ALA A 357 14.06 -10.95 -3.13
CA ALA A 357 13.28 -12.07 -3.69
C ALA A 357 12.12 -12.49 -2.78
N LYS A 358 12.33 -12.48 -1.46
CA LYS A 358 11.28 -12.80 -0.49
C LYS A 358 10.20 -11.72 -0.44
N VAL A 359 10.59 -10.46 -0.36
CA VAL A 359 9.68 -9.31 -0.31
C VAL A 359 8.88 -9.20 -1.61
N TYR A 360 9.52 -9.28 -2.77
CA TYR A 360 8.86 -9.10 -4.05
C TYR A 360 7.88 -10.21 -4.42
N TYR A 361 8.19 -11.48 -4.13
CA TYR A 361 7.30 -12.54 -4.59
C TYR A 361 7.21 -13.79 -3.72
N LYS A 362 8.31 -14.28 -3.08
CA LYS A 362 8.28 -15.60 -2.42
C LYS A 362 7.29 -15.67 -1.27
N ASN A 363 7.21 -14.61 -0.45
CA ASN A 363 6.26 -14.57 0.66
C ASN A 363 4.82 -14.50 0.16
N ALA A 364 4.55 -13.70 -0.87
CA ALA A 364 3.23 -13.62 -1.50
C ALA A 364 2.83 -14.97 -2.11
N MET A 365 3.74 -15.66 -2.82
CA MET A 365 3.47 -16.98 -3.36
C MET A 365 3.09 -18.00 -2.27
N LYS A 366 3.83 -17.99 -1.16
CA LYS A 366 3.55 -18.84 0.01
C LYS A 366 2.18 -18.55 0.61
N VAL A 367 1.89 -17.28 0.91
CA VAL A 367 0.65 -16.83 1.57
C VAL A 367 -0.57 -17.06 0.68
N LEU A 368 -0.44 -16.79 -0.62
CA LEU A 368 -1.52 -16.95 -1.61
C LEU A 368 -1.59 -18.36 -2.21
N SER A 369 -0.74 -19.28 -1.76
CA SER A 369 -0.66 -20.66 -2.26
C SER A 369 -0.50 -20.73 -3.79
N LEU A 370 0.35 -19.86 -4.35
CA LEU A 370 0.66 -19.87 -5.78
C LEU A 370 1.75 -20.89 -6.11
N ARG A 371 1.67 -21.47 -7.32
CA ARG A 371 2.72 -22.32 -7.87
C ARG A 371 3.75 -21.48 -8.62
N GLU A 372 4.99 -21.95 -8.64
CA GLU A 372 6.08 -21.33 -9.44
C GLU A 372 5.78 -21.32 -10.93
#